data_0294c63a5fad6ed396bb6bcac8db4aab
#
_entry.id   0294c63a5fad6ed396bb6bcac8db4aab
#
_cell.length_a   1.000
_cell.length_b   1.000
_cell.length_c   1.000
_cell.angle_alpha   90.00
_cell.angle_beta   90.00
_cell.angle_gamma   90.00
#
_symmetry.space_group_name_H-M   'P 1'
#
loop_
_entity.id
_entity.type
_entity.pdbx_description
1 polymer ?
#
loop_
_entity_poly.entity_id
_entity_poly.type
_entity_poly.pdbx_seq_one_letter_code
_entity_poly.pdbx_strand_id
1 'polypeptide(L)'
;MRFLGLGLAEPVPDATTVWLFRQQLKQQGLIEELFEQFDRDLRDQRYQPKGGQIVDAAVIPVPKQHNTKEEKQKLAQGEIPESWQQKPHPLSHKDTDAHWTKKNDQSCFGYKNHISIDVEYGFIRPYQVTDASVHDSQVLGALLDQQNQGEEVWADSAYGSESIEWIIHILQFLSHIHEGVNRNHPLTAQQEEDNRERSQVRAKVEQVFGHWVNEMGGK
;
A
#
# COMPACT_ATOMS: atom_id res chain seq x y z
N MET A 1 -19.78 8.34 25.40
CA MET A 1 -19.22 8.65 24.09
C MET A 1 -18.21 9.82 24.13
N ARG A 2 -17.26 9.74 25.07
CA ARG A 2 -16.25 10.81 25.26
C ARG A 2 -15.32 11.01 24.05
N PHE A 3 -15.05 9.93 23.31
CA PHE A 3 -14.13 9.98 22.17
C PHE A 3 -14.65 10.83 21.01
N LEU A 4 -15.96 10.79 20.72
CA LEU A 4 -16.56 11.56 19.63
C LEU A 4 -17.01 12.96 20.04
N GLY A 5 -16.89 13.35 21.31
CA GLY A 5 -17.40 14.63 21.82
C GLY A 5 -18.94 14.74 21.79
N LEU A 6 -19.67 13.67 21.47
CA LEU A 6 -21.12 13.66 21.35
C LEU A 6 -21.82 13.48 22.68
N GLY A 7 -22.87 14.27 22.94
CA GLY A 7 -23.80 14.07 24.04
C GLY A 7 -24.69 12.85 23.82
N LEU A 8 -25.37 12.39 24.90
CA LEU A 8 -26.24 11.21 24.85
C LEU A 8 -27.47 11.39 23.93
N ALA A 9 -27.90 12.63 23.70
CA ALA A 9 -29.06 12.96 22.88
C ALA A 9 -28.69 13.37 21.43
N GLU A 10 -27.39 13.43 21.11
CA GLU A 10 -26.94 13.81 19.78
C GLU A 10 -26.97 12.62 18.80
N PRO A 11 -27.38 12.81 17.57
CA PRO A 11 -27.44 11.74 16.59
C PRO A 11 -26.02 11.25 16.26
N VAL A 12 -25.81 9.94 16.32
CA VAL A 12 -24.57 9.31 15.87
C VAL A 12 -24.63 9.17 14.34
N PRO A 13 -23.58 9.58 13.60
CA PRO A 13 -23.53 9.38 12.16
C PRO A 13 -23.74 7.89 11.79
N ASP A 14 -24.61 7.62 10.86
CA ASP A 14 -24.79 6.28 10.30
C ASP A 14 -23.73 5.95 9.24
N ALA A 15 -23.71 4.70 8.77
CA ALA A 15 -22.76 4.23 7.75
C ALA A 15 -22.86 5.04 6.44
N THR A 16 -24.07 5.49 6.07
CA THR A 16 -24.30 6.30 4.86
C THR A 16 -23.69 7.69 5.01
N THR A 17 -23.85 8.32 6.17
CA THR A 17 -23.24 9.62 6.48
C THR A 17 -21.71 9.54 6.41
N VAL A 18 -21.12 8.50 7.00
CA VAL A 18 -19.66 8.28 6.95
C VAL A 18 -19.20 8.06 5.50
N TRP A 19 -19.96 7.26 4.74
CA TRP A 19 -19.63 7.00 3.33
C TRP A 19 -19.69 8.27 2.49
N LEU A 20 -20.76 9.09 2.63
CA LEU A 20 -20.89 10.36 1.92
C LEU A 20 -19.75 11.34 2.26
N PHE A 21 -19.39 11.42 3.53
CA PHE A 21 -18.26 12.25 3.97
C PHE A 21 -16.95 11.82 3.31
N ARG A 22 -16.65 10.51 3.30
CA ARG A 22 -15.47 9.97 2.61
C ARG A 22 -15.49 10.28 1.11
N GLN A 23 -16.65 10.17 0.46
CA GLN A 23 -16.79 10.53 -0.96
C GLN A 23 -16.50 12.01 -1.21
N GLN A 24 -16.98 12.90 -0.33
CA GLN A 24 -16.68 14.32 -0.44
C GLN A 24 -15.20 14.62 -0.28
N LEU A 25 -14.52 14.01 0.70
CA LEU A 25 -13.07 14.13 0.87
C LEU A 25 -12.32 13.68 -0.38
N LYS A 26 -12.69 12.53 -0.95
CA LYS A 26 -12.10 12.02 -2.20
C LYS A 26 -12.33 12.98 -3.38
N GLN A 27 -13.55 13.49 -3.56
CA GLN A 27 -13.89 14.40 -4.67
C GLN A 27 -13.17 15.73 -4.58
N GLN A 28 -12.87 16.18 -3.39
CA GLN A 28 -12.14 17.43 -3.13
C GLN A 28 -10.60 17.24 -3.08
N GLY A 29 -10.10 16.01 -3.19
CA GLY A 29 -8.67 15.71 -3.11
C GLY A 29 -8.06 15.95 -1.73
N LEU A 30 -8.87 15.90 -0.66
CA LEU A 30 -8.42 16.25 0.70
C LEU A 30 -7.86 15.07 1.49
N ILE A 31 -7.88 13.85 0.95
CA ILE A 31 -7.42 12.65 1.70
C ILE A 31 -5.91 12.74 1.96
N GLU A 32 -5.14 13.06 0.93
CA GLU A 32 -3.69 13.22 1.03
C GLU A 32 -3.31 14.37 1.97
N GLU A 33 -4.00 15.51 1.84
CA GLU A 33 -3.75 16.67 2.70
C GLU A 33 -4.02 16.37 4.18
N LEU A 34 -5.11 15.64 4.48
CA LEU A 34 -5.42 15.19 5.83
C LEU A 34 -4.38 14.21 6.37
N PHE A 35 -3.88 13.32 5.54
CA PHE A 35 -2.83 12.39 5.93
C PHE A 35 -1.52 13.12 6.24
N GLU A 36 -1.11 14.05 5.39
CA GLU A 36 0.06 14.88 5.62
C GLU A 36 -0.08 15.77 6.87
N GLN A 37 -1.28 16.31 7.11
CA GLN A 37 -1.54 17.09 8.35
C GLN A 37 -1.38 16.20 9.58
N PHE A 38 -1.93 14.98 9.54
CA PHE A 38 -1.80 14.03 10.64
C PHE A 38 -0.33 13.63 10.88
N ASP A 39 0.48 13.42 9.83
CA ASP A 39 1.90 13.15 10.00
C ASP A 39 2.65 14.34 10.59
N ARG A 40 2.32 15.59 10.19
CA ARG A 40 2.86 16.80 10.81
C ARG A 40 2.52 16.87 12.30
N ASP A 41 1.26 16.61 12.65
CA ASP A 41 0.81 16.63 14.06
C ASP A 41 1.55 15.57 14.89
N LEU A 42 1.81 14.37 14.34
CA LEU A 42 2.61 13.35 14.99
C LEU A 42 4.05 13.84 15.25
N ARG A 43 4.68 14.47 14.25
CA ARG A 43 6.04 15.00 14.36
C ARG A 43 6.11 16.12 15.42
N ASP A 44 5.13 17.00 15.46
CA ASP A 44 5.01 18.08 16.45
C ASP A 44 4.85 17.52 17.88
N GLN A 45 4.20 16.38 18.02
CA GLN A 45 4.11 15.63 19.28
C GLN A 45 5.37 14.77 19.58
N ARG A 46 6.46 14.96 18.83
CA ARG A 46 7.75 14.27 18.94
C ARG A 46 7.75 12.80 18.52
N TYR A 47 6.75 12.36 17.78
CA TYR A 47 6.76 11.04 17.13
C TYR A 47 7.52 11.10 15.79
N GLN A 48 8.80 11.49 15.86
CA GLN A 48 9.67 11.53 14.69
C GLN A 48 9.95 10.12 14.18
N PRO A 49 9.87 9.88 12.86
CA PRO A 49 10.21 8.56 12.29
C PRO A 49 11.66 8.23 12.57
N LYS A 50 11.92 7.04 13.08
CA LYS A 50 13.27 6.59 13.44
C LYS A 50 13.41 5.07 13.47
N GLY A 51 14.66 4.63 13.57
CA GLY A 51 15.01 3.21 13.58
C GLY A 51 14.98 2.58 12.20
N GLY A 52 14.96 3.40 11.13
CA GLY A 52 14.82 2.95 9.76
C GLY A 52 13.36 2.73 9.33
N GLN A 53 13.16 2.15 8.15
CA GLN A 53 11.84 2.02 7.54
C GLN A 53 11.61 0.65 6.91
N ILE A 54 10.37 0.17 6.97
CA ILE A 54 9.97 -1.10 6.39
C ILE A 54 8.97 -0.80 5.28
N VAL A 55 9.27 -1.24 4.05
CA VAL A 55 8.42 -1.09 2.88
C VAL A 55 7.80 -2.42 2.51
N ASP A 56 6.50 -2.44 2.32
CA ASP A 56 5.76 -3.63 1.87
C ASP A 56 4.47 -3.25 1.15
N ALA A 57 3.84 -4.23 0.48
CA ALA A 57 2.62 -4.06 -0.28
C ALA A 57 1.58 -5.13 0.03
N ALA A 58 0.35 -4.69 0.27
CA ALA A 58 -0.80 -5.57 0.42
C ALA A 58 -1.74 -5.46 -0.78
N VAL A 59 -2.21 -6.61 -1.28
CA VAL A 59 -3.22 -6.66 -2.35
C VAL A 59 -4.60 -6.40 -1.75
N ILE A 60 -5.33 -5.46 -2.36
CA ILE A 60 -6.72 -5.14 -2.04
C ILE A 60 -7.60 -5.74 -3.13
N PRO A 61 -8.24 -6.89 -2.88
CA PRO A 61 -9.11 -7.50 -3.86
C PRO A 61 -10.42 -6.72 -4.00
N VAL A 62 -10.88 -6.56 -5.23
CA VAL A 62 -12.23 -6.05 -5.54
C VAL A 62 -13.05 -7.13 -6.22
N PRO A 63 -14.39 -6.99 -6.29
CA PRO A 63 -15.24 -7.96 -6.96
C PRO A 63 -14.79 -8.21 -8.40
N LYS A 64 -14.58 -9.50 -8.73
CA LYS A 64 -14.15 -9.90 -10.06
C LYS A 64 -15.20 -9.54 -11.10
N GLN A 65 -14.77 -8.92 -12.19
CA GLN A 65 -15.63 -8.52 -13.28
C GLN A 65 -15.54 -9.52 -14.43
N HIS A 66 -16.70 -9.85 -15.00
CA HIS A 66 -16.79 -10.65 -16.22
C HIS A 66 -16.70 -9.73 -17.44
N ASN A 67 -15.51 -9.56 -17.97
CA ASN A 67 -15.22 -8.77 -19.16
C ASN A 67 -14.80 -9.67 -20.30
N THR A 68 -15.22 -9.36 -21.52
CA THR A 68 -14.77 -10.04 -22.75
C THR A 68 -13.28 -9.80 -23.00
N LYS A 69 -12.68 -10.55 -23.92
CA LYS A 69 -11.26 -10.35 -24.28
C LYS A 69 -11.01 -8.97 -24.88
N GLU A 70 -11.94 -8.48 -25.69
CA GLU A 70 -11.88 -7.17 -26.34
C GLU A 70 -11.99 -6.04 -25.31
N GLU A 71 -12.92 -6.15 -24.35
CA GLU A 71 -13.08 -5.20 -23.26
C GLU A 71 -11.81 -5.13 -22.40
N LYS A 72 -11.22 -6.29 -22.05
CA LYS A 72 -9.96 -6.34 -21.30
C LYS A 72 -8.81 -5.68 -22.04
N GLN A 73 -8.75 -5.85 -23.37
CA GLN A 73 -7.69 -5.25 -24.17
C GLN A 73 -7.83 -3.72 -24.23
N LYS A 74 -9.05 -3.20 -24.37
CA LYS A 74 -9.31 -1.75 -24.33
C LYS A 74 -8.98 -1.15 -22.97
N LEU A 75 -9.40 -1.79 -21.88
CA LEU A 75 -9.07 -1.35 -20.52
C LEU A 75 -7.56 -1.33 -20.27
N ALA A 76 -6.82 -2.32 -20.75
CA ALA A 76 -5.36 -2.36 -20.63
C ALA A 76 -4.67 -1.20 -21.41
N GLN A 77 -5.36 -0.59 -22.37
CA GLN A 77 -4.92 0.58 -23.12
C GLN A 77 -5.41 1.90 -22.50
N GLY A 78 -6.12 1.83 -21.37
CA GLY A 78 -6.73 2.98 -20.72
C GLY A 78 -8.00 3.47 -21.40
N GLU A 79 -8.60 2.68 -22.30
CA GLU A 79 -9.81 3.04 -23.04
C GLU A 79 -11.04 2.38 -22.44
N ILE A 80 -12.12 3.16 -22.30
CA ILE A 80 -13.43 2.63 -21.89
C ILE A 80 -14.14 2.06 -23.11
N PRO A 81 -14.57 0.77 -23.10
CA PRO A 81 -15.30 0.15 -24.20
C PRO A 81 -16.55 0.96 -24.58
N GLU A 82 -16.79 1.18 -25.86
CA GLU A 82 -17.94 1.94 -26.37
C GLU A 82 -19.29 1.33 -25.93
N SER A 83 -19.36 -0.01 -25.83
CA SER A 83 -20.53 -0.72 -25.33
C SER A 83 -20.90 -0.33 -23.88
N TRP A 84 -19.94 0.14 -23.09
CA TRP A 84 -20.17 0.61 -21.73
C TRP A 84 -20.54 2.10 -21.71
N GLN A 85 -19.93 2.92 -22.57
CA GLN A 85 -20.23 4.35 -22.67
C GLN A 85 -21.71 4.58 -23.06
N GLN A 86 -22.26 3.72 -23.91
CA GLN A 86 -23.67 3.77 -24.31
C GLN A 86 -24.66 3.33 -23.22
N LYS A 87 -24.16 2.70 -22.15
CA LYS A 87 -24.97 2.16 -21.06
C LYS A 87 -24.44 2.65 -19.71
N PRO A 88 -24.82 3.84 -19.25
CA PRO A 88 -24.28 4.45 -18.04
C PRO A 88 -24.48 3.59 -16.78
N HIS A 89 -25.59 2.85 -16.69
CA HIS A 89 -25.89 1.97 -15.56
C HIS A 89 -24.85 0.83 -15.39
N PRO A 90 -24.53 0.01 -16.41
CA PRO A 90 -23.45 -0.96 -16.32
C PRO A 90 -22.09 -0.34 -16.03
N LEU A 91 -21.79 0.83 -16.61
CA LEU A 91 -20.51 1.51 -16.40
C LEU A 91 -20.32 1.92 -14.93
N SER A 92 -21.37 2.39 -14.25
CA SER A 92 -21.28 2.81 -12.84
C SER A 92 -20.96 1.65 -11.88
N HIS A 93 -21.10 0.39 -12.33
CA HIS A 93 -20.76 -0.81 -11.57
C HIS A 93 -19.44 -1.48 -12.03
N LYS A 94 -18.75 -0.85 -12.99
CA LYS A 94 -17.46 -1.34 -13.48
C LYS A 94 -16.33 -0.56 -12.84
N ASP A 95 -15.33 -1.30 -12.37
CA ASP A 95 -14.07 -0.74 -11.96
C ASP A 95 -13.12 -0.79 -13.17
N THR A 96 -12.80 0.37 -13.73
CA THR A 96 -11.96 0.51 -14.93
C THR A 96 -10.48 0.51 -14.61
N ASP A 97 -10.13 0.77 -13.37
CA ASP A 97 -8.76 1.01 -12.93
C ASP A 97 -8.13 -0.22 -12.26
N ALA A 98 -8.99 -1.15 -11.78
CA ALA A 98 -8.51 -2.39 -11.17
C ALA A 98 -7.91 -3.34 -12.19
N HIS A 99 -6.76 -3.94 -11.88
CA HIS A 99 -6.04 -4.87 -12.73
C HIS A 99 -5.79 -6.21 -12.05
N TRP A 100 -5.38 -7.21 -12.85
CA TRP A 100 -5.04 -8.53 -12.37
C TRP A 100 -3.58 -8.61 -11.94
N THR A 101 -3.36 -9.27 -10.82
CA THR A 101 -2.02 -9.70 -10.38
C THR A 101 -2.06 -11.18 -9.98
N LYS A 102 -0.89 -11.80 -9.90
CA LYS A 102 -0.72 -13.16 -9.40
C LYS A 102 0.26 -13.15 -8.23
N LYS A 103 -0.21 -13.56 -7.06
CA LYS A 103 0.62 -13.74 -5.85
C LYS A 103 0.40 -15.15 -5.31
N ASN A 104 1.48 -15.91 -5.08
CA ASN A 104 1.42 -17.28 -4.56
C ASN A 104 0.45 -18.19 -5.33
N ASP A 105 0.55 -18.18 -6.65
CA ASP A 105 -0.34 -18.91 -7.58
C ASP A 105 -1.83 -18.54 -7.54
N GLN A 106 -2.21 -17.56 -6.73
CA GLN A 106 -3.56 -17.02 -6.71
C GLN A 106 -3.66 -15.76 -7.56
N SER A 107 -4.66 -15.74 -8.46
CA SER A 107 -4.98 -14.56 -9.27
C SER A 107 -5.92 -13.65 -8.49
N CYS A 108 -5.48 -12.43 -8.25
CA CYS A 108 -6.25 -11.38 -7.60
C CYS A 108 -6.56 -10.26 -8.61
N PHE A 109 -7.78 -9.74 -8.55
CA PHE A 109 -8.21 -8.56 -9.30
C PHE A 109 -8.44 -7.41 -8.32
N GLY A 110 -7.79 -6.27 -8.52
CA GLY A 110 -7.92 -5.14 -7.62
C GLY A 110 -6.74 -4.18 -7.66
N TYR A 111 -6.33 -3.76 -6.48
CA TYR A 111 -5.30 -2.76 -6.23
C TYR A 111 -4.21 -3.30 -5.33
N LYS A 112 -3.13 -2.55 -5.20
CA LYS A 112 -2.11 -2.72 -4.17
C LYS A 112 -2.03 -1.47 -3.33
N ASN A 113 -1.96 -1.65 -2.02
CA ASN A 113 -1.61 -0.60 -1.07
C ASN A 113 -0.16 -0.81 -0.66
N HIS A 114 0.70 0.09 -1.09
CA HIS A 114 2.11 0.12 -0.74
C HIS A 114 2.28 1.09 0.42
N ILE A 115 2.95 0.68 1.47
CA ILE A 115 3.21 1.50 2.64
C ILE A 115 4.67 1.45 3.04
N SER A 116 5.13 2.52 3.64
CA SER A 116 6.35 2.55 4.44
C SER A 116 5.98 2.87 5.88
N ILE A 117 6.50 2.08 6.82
CA ILE A 117 6.34 2.34 8.25
C ILE A 117 7.68 2.62 8.88
N ASP A 118 7.72 3.45 9.93
CA ASP A 118 8.92 3.58 10.74
C ASP A 118 9.07 2.37 11.69
N VAL A 119 10.30 1.96 11.94
CA VAL A 119 10.58 0.75 12.74
C VAL A 119 10.27 0.97 14.22
N GLU A 120 10.45 2.16 14.75
CA GLU A 120 10.28 2.43 16.17
C GLU A 120 8.81 2.38 16.60
N TYR A 121 7.94 3.13 15.91
CA TYR A 121 6.53 3.29 16.30
C TYR A 121 5.57 2.43 15.45
N GLY A 122 5.99 1.99 14.26
CA GLY A 122 5.13 1.27 13.31
C GLY A 122 4.07 2.15 12.66
N PHE A 123 4.25 3.48 12.65
CA PHE A 123 3.32 4.39 11.98
C PHE A 123 3.54 4.39 10.47
N ILE A 124 2.43 4.38 9.72
CA ILE A 124 2.47 4.57 8.27
C ILE A 124 2.95 5.99 8.01
N ARG A 125 3.99 6.11 7.20
CA ARG A 125 4.59 7.38 6.77
C ARG A 125 4.16 7.64 5.32
N PRO A 126 4.97 7.47 4.28
CA PRO A 126 4.45 7.48 2.92
C PRO A 126 3.58 6.27 2.62
N TYR A 127 2.59 6.47 1.78
CA TYR A 127 1.82 5.39 1.17
C TYR A 127 1.52 5.70 -0.30
N GLN A 128 1.25 4.66 -1.07
CA GLN A 128 0.80 4.79 -2.45
C GLN A 128 -0.16 3.65 -2.81
N VAL A 129 -1.27 3.99 -3.45
CA VAL A 129 -2.19 3.00 -4.00
C VAL A 129 -2.00 2.93 -5.51
N THR A 130 -1.82 1.71 -6.03
CA THR A 130 -1.71 1.45 -7.47
C THR A 130 -2.72 0.40 -7.89
N ASP A 131 -2.95 0.22 -9.17
CA ASP A 131 -3.57 -1.00 -9.64
C ASP A 131 -2.68 -2.22 -9.32
N ALA A 132 -3.27 -3.41 -9.26
CA ALA A 132 -2.54 -4.59 -8.80
C ALA A 132 -1.47 -5.09 -9.78
N SER A 133 -1.43 -4.63 -11.03
CA SER A 133 -0.42 -5.04 -12.02
C SER A 133 0.92 -4.35 -11.85
N VAL A 134 0.96 -3.20 -11.17
CA VAL A 134 2.20 -2.46 -10.91
C VAL A 134 3.11 -3.30 -10.02
N HIS A 135 4.37 -3.45 -10.42
CA HIS A 135 5.36 -4.19 -9.64
C HIS A 135 5.80 -3.37 -8.43
N ASP A 136 5.94 -4.01 -7.27
CA ASP A 136 6.21 -3.35 -5.98
C ASP A 136 7.49 -2.49 -6.02
N SER A 137 8.51 -2.96 -6.75
CA SER A 137 9.78 -2.22 -6.93
C SER A 137 9.64 -0.86 -7.63
N GLN A 138 8.58 -0.65 -8.43
CA GLN A 138 8.41 0.62 -9.16
C GLN A 138 8.03 1.79 -8.26
N VAL A 139 7.51 1.51 -7.08
CA VAL A 139 7.01 2.53 -6.14
C VAL A 139 7.95 2.79 -4.97
N LEU A 140 9.02 1.99 -4.80
CA LEU A 140 9.91 2.10 -3.63
C LEU A 140 10.43 3.52 -3.43
N GLY A 141 10.91 4.17 -4.49
CA GLY A 141 11.50 5.51 -4.39
C GLY A 141 10.53 6.56 -3.81
N ALA A 142 9.23 6.43 -4.10
CA ALA A 142 8.20 7.31 -3.56
C ALA A 142 7.84 7.00 -2.09
N LEU A 143 8.20 5.81 -1.61
CA LEU A 143 7.90 5.35 -0.26
C LEU A 143 9.05 5.58 0.73
N LEU A 144 10.21 6.02 0.26
CA LEU A 144 11.34 6.28 1.14
C LEU A 144 11.20 7.64 1.83
N ASP A 145 11.06 7.60 3.15
CA ASP A 145 10.98 8.80 4.00
C ASP A 145 12.40 9.27 4.36
N GLN A 146 12.85 10.33 3.71
CA GLN A 146 14.15 10.96 3.97
C GLN A 146 14.24 11.68 5.33
N GLN A 147 13.12 11.84 6.02
CA GLN A 147 13.09 12.44 7.37
C GLN A 147 13.18 11.38 8.48
N ASN A 148 13.25 10.08 8.11
CA ASN A 148 13.52 9.04 9.10
C ASN A 148 14.94 9.20 9.66
N GLN A 149 15.07 9.13 10.99
CA GLN A 149 16.36 9.27 11.69
C GLN A 149 17.22 7.98 11.63
N GLY A 150 16.71 6.89 11.04
CA GLY A 150 17.47 5.68 10.76
C GLY A 150 17.74 5.54 9.27
N GLU A 151 18.89 4.98 8.91
CA GLU A 151 19.34 4.82 7.52
C GLU A 151 18.87 3.49 6.92
N GLU A 152 18.34 2.56 7.72
CA GLU A 152 18.01 1.20 7.30
C GLU A 152 16.69 1.14 6.53
N VAL A 153 16.67 0.34 5.45
CA VAL A 153 15.48 0.05 4.63
C VAL A 153 15.30 -1.45 4.53
N TRP A 154 14.19 -1.96 5.08
CA TRP A 154 13.81 -3.37 4.97
C TRP A 154 12.69 -3.55 3.95
N ALA A 155 12.83 -4.51 3.05
CA ALA A 155 11.80 -4.91 2.11
C ALA A 155 11.93 -6.40 1.75
N ASP A 156 10.92 -6.96 1.08
CA ASP A 156 10.99 -8.33 0.60
C ASP A 156 11.82 -8.45 -0.69
N SER A 157 12.07 -9.69 -1.14
CA SER A 157 12.86 -9.95 -2.33
C SER A 157 12.24 -9.46 -3.64
N ALA A 158 10.94 -9.08 -3.65
CA ALA A 158 10.31 -8.47 -4.81
C ALA A 158 10.87 -7.08 -5.13
N TYR A 159 11.49 -6.44 -4.14
CA TYR A 159 12.22 -5.17 -4.31
C TYR A 159 13.69 -5.36 -4.71
N GLY A 160 14.21 -6.60 -4.72
CA GLY A 160 15.61 -6.91 -5.03
C GLY A 160 15.93 -6.70 -6.50
N SER A 161 16.53 -5.56 -6.86
CA SER A 161 17.07 -5.28 -8.20
C SER A 161 18.21 -4.28 -8.10
N GLU A 162 19.13 -4.33 -9.08
CA GLU A 162 20.25 -3.38 -9.14
C GLU A 162 19.80 -1.92 -9.16
N SER A 163 18.71 -1.62 -9.86
CA SER A 163 18.14 -0.26 -9.92
C SER A 163 17.62 0.21 -8.55
N ILE A 164 17.04 -0.68 -7.77
CA ILE A 164 16.56 -0.37 -6.42
C ILE A 164 17.73 -0.16 -5.47
N GLU A 165 18.73 -1.04 -5.48
CA GLU A 165 19.94 -0.89 -4.67
C GLU A 165 20.64 0.44 -4.98
N TRP A 166 20.68 0.83 -6.26
CA TRP A 166 21.22 2.12 -6.66
C TRP A 166 20.43 3.32 -6.11
N ILE A 167 19.08 3.26 -6.13
CA ILE A 167 18.21 4.29 -5.53
C ILE A 167 18.47 4.41 -4.03
N ILE A 168 18.49 3.27 -3.32
CA ILE A 168 18.75 3.21 -1.88
C ILE A 168 20.12 3.84 -1.57
N HIS A 169 21.14 3.47 -2.34
CA HIS A 169 22.49 4.00 -2.18
C HIS A 169 22.59 5.51 -2.43
N ILE A 170 21.97 6.02 -3.50
CA ILE A 170 21.97 7.48 -3.80
C ILE A 170 21.28 8.28 -2.70
N LEU A 171 20.20 7.72 -2.14
CA LEU A 171 19.48 8.34 -1.04
C LEU A 171 20.17 8.16 0.32
N GLN A 172 21.36 7.55 0.32
CA GLN A 172 22.19 7.30 1.50
C GLN A 172 21.53 6.39 2.55
N PHE A 173 20.70 5.46 2.11
CA PHE A 173 20.13 4.43 2.95
C PHE A 173 20.96 3.12 2.90
N LEU A 174 20.79 2.30 3.91
CA LEU A 174 21.37 0.94 4.02
C LEU A 174 20.31 -0.10 3.66
N SER A 175 20.59 -0.89 2.64
CA SER A 175 19.67 -1.94 2.16
C SER A 175 19.69 -3.17 3.05
N HIS A 176 18.49 -3.57 3.50
CA HIS A 176 18.21 -4.84 4.15
C HIS A 176 17.09 -5.59 3.38
N ILE A 177 17.13 -5.49 2.04
CA ILE A 177 16.23 -6.25 1.19
C ILE A 177 16.56 -7.73 1.27
N HIS A 178 15.54 -8.59 1.30
CA HIS A 178 15.75 -10.04 1.30
C HIS A 178 16.43 -10.51 0.02
N GLU A 179 17.38 -11.42 0.17
CA GLU A 179 17.93 -12.14 -0.97
C GLU A 179 16.88 -13.06 -1.58
N GLY A 180 16.71 -12.94 -2.90
CA GLY A 180 15.76 -13.76 -3.65
C GLY A 180 16.32 -15.12 -4.02
N VAL A 181 15.48 -16.16 -3.96
CA VAL A 181 15.84 -17.49 -4.47
C VAL A 181 15.74 -17.48 -6.00
N ASN A 182 16.85 -17.74 -6.67
CA ASN A 182 16.88 -17.97 -8.11
C ASN A 182 17.00 -19.47 -8.42
N ARG A 183 16.35 -19.92 -9.50
CA ARG A 183 16.27 -21.35 -9.88
C ARG A 183 17.64 -22.02 -9.98
N ASN A 184 18.69 -21.26 -10.34
CA ASN A 184 20.03 -21.76 -10.55
C ASN A 184 21.02 -21.36 -9.42
N HIS A 185 20.58 -20.55 -8.47
CA HIS A 185 21.37 -20.04 -7.37
C HIS A 185 20.55 -20.10 -6.09
N PRO A 186 20.55 -21.26 -5.39
CA PRO A 186 19.94 -21.37 -4.07
C PRO A 186 20.69 -20.46 -3.10
N LEU A 187 19.98 -20.01 -2.06
CA LEU A 187 20.60 -19.22 -1.00
C LEU A 187 21.68 -20.03 -0.29
N THR A 188 22.74 -19.36 0.10
CA THR A 188 23.72 -19.90 1.04
C THR A 188 23.15 -19.92 2.46
N ALA A 189 23.71 -20.73 3.35
CA ALA A 189 23.28 -20.78 4.75
C ALA A 189 23.40 -19.41 5.44
N GLN A 190 24.37 -18.58 5.07
CA GLN A 190 24.50 -17.23 5.59
C GLN A 190 23.36 -16.33 5.10
N GLN A 191 23.03 -16.36 3.81
CA GLN A 191 21.90 -15.58 3.25
C GLN A 191 20.57 -16.00 3.83
N GLU A 192 20.38 -17.28 4.13
CA GLU A 192 19.17 -17.77 4.81
C GLU A 192 19.06 -17.22 6.23
N GLU A 193 20.17 -17.17 6.98
CA GLU A 193 20.19 -16.60 8.33
C GLU A 193 19.96 -15.08 8.29
N ASP A 194 20.65 -14.37 7.39
CA ASP A 194 20.46 -12.93 7.19
C ASP A 194 18.99 -12.62 6.83
N ASN A 195 18.36 -13.42 5.94
CA ASN A 195 16.94 -13.28 5.62
C ASN A 195 16.03 -13.54 6.82
N ARG A 196 16.41 -14.47 7.71
CA ARG A 196 15.67 -14.73 8.94
C ARG A 196 15.70 -13.52 9.88
N GLU A 197 16.88 -12.91 10.07
CA GLU A 197 17.02 -11.70 10.88
C GLU A 197 16.20 -10.54 10.29
N ARG A 198 16.30 -10.31 8.99
CA ARG A 198 15.53 -9.30 8.27
C ARG A 198 14.01 -9.52 8.42
N SER A 199 13.56 -10.79 8.38
CA SER A 199 12.15 -11.15 8.56
C SER A 199 11.62 -10.78 9.93
N GLN A 200 12.43 -10.84 10.99
CA GLN A 200 12.00 -10.44 12.34
C GLN A 200 11.65 -8.95 12.39
N VAL A 201 12.42 -8.09 11.72
CA VAL A 201 12.11 -6.66 11.64
C VAL A 201 10.87 -6.43 10.79
N ARG A 202 10.79 -7.09 9.62
CA ARG A 202 9.66 -6.97 8.69
C ARG A 202 8.31 -7.43 9.25
N ALA A 203 8.31 -8.34 10.24
CA ALA A 203 7.07 -8.78 10.88
C ALA A 203 6.21 -7.63 11.43
N LYS A 204 6.80 -6.46 11.70
CA LYS A 204 6.05 -5.26 12.15
C LYS A 204 5.08 -4.75 11.09
N VAL A 205 5.45 -4.73 9.81
CA VAL A 205 4.55 -4.26 8.75
C VAL A 205 3.40 -5.23 8.51
N GLU A 206 3.64 -6.52 8.69
CA GLU A 206 2.57 -7.52 8.62
C GLU A 206 1.53 -7.34 9.73
N GLN A 207 1.96 -6.93 10.93
CA GLN A 207 1.04 -6.56 12.02
C GLN A 207 0.20 -5.33 11.65
N VAL A 208 0.79 -4.30 11.03
CA VAL A 208 0.06 -3.10 10.57
C VAL A 208 -1.01 -3.49 9.55
N PHE A 209 -0.68 -4.31 8.55
CA PHE A 209 -1.67 -4.83 7.61
C PHE A 209 -2.73 -5.70 8.29
N GLY A 210 -2.33 -6.53 9.26
CA GLY A 210 -3.25 -7.36 10.04
C GLY A 210 -4.29 -6.52 10.81
N HIS A 211 -3.88 -5.47 11.49
CA HIS A 211 -4.78 -4.53 12.17
C HIS A 211 -5.69 -3.81 11.18
N TRP A 212 -5.15 -3.34 10.07
CA TRP A 212 -5.95 -2.67 9.05
C TRP A 212 -7.06 -3.57 8.49
N VAL A 213 -6.73 -4.82 8.15
CA VAL A 213 -7.72 -5.77 7.59
C VAL A 213 -8.72 -6.24 8.63
N ASN A 214 -8.27 -6.61 9.83
CA ASN A 214 -9.09 -7.28 10.83
C ASN A 214 -9.91 -6.31 11.69
N GLU A 215 -9.37 -5.14 11.99
CA GLU A 215 -9.98 -4.20 12.94
C GLU A 215 -10.60 -2.98 12.27
N MET A 216 -10.03 -2.55 11.14
CA MET A 216 -10.49 -1.33 10.44
C MET A 216 -11.30 -1.63 9.17
N GLY A 217 -11.54 -2.90 8.85
CA GLY A 217 -12.35 -3.30 7.70
C GLY A 217 -11.68 -2.99 6.35
N GLY A 218 -10.36 -3.09 6.27
CA GLY A 218 -9.55 -2.83 5.07
C GLY A 218 -9.66 -3.93 3.99
N LYS A 219 -10.88 -4.40 3.71
CA LYS A 219 -11.20 -5.37 2.65
C LYS A 219 -11.93 -4.69 1.51
#